data_a320033a4098102aa650192800df2bcc
#
_entry.id   a320033a4098102aa650192800df2bcc
#
_cell.length_a   1.000
_cell.length_b   1.000
_cell.length_c   1.000
_cell.angle_alpha   90.00
_cell.angle_beta   90.00
_cell.angle_gamma   90.00
#
_symmetry.space_group_name_H-M   'P 1'
#
loop_
_entity.id
_entity.type
_entity.pdbx_description
1 polymer ?
#
loop_
_entity_poly.entity_id
_entity_poly.type
_entity_poly.pdbx_seq_one_letter_code
_entity_poly.pdbx_strand_id
1 'polypeptide(L)'
;SQDGKGADQYDLPAASYKLTYHANNGRSVYSFCMCPGGFVVNASSEPERLTVNGMSNHDRAAKNSNSAIIASVTPEDFDGNDALAGVRFQQKWEEKAFSEGKGRIPVQTLKDFREGKITESFGEITPNTKGLTSFGNLRNCLPEPVSEAISEGMQYFDKKIKGFNREDTILCGIEARTSSPLRIERDQGFESNIKGIYPCGEGAGFAGGITSAAMDGIKVAQALVTV
;
A
#
# COMPACT_ATOMS: atom_id res chain seq x y z
N SER A 1 -13.75 19.22 1.06
CA SER A 1 -13.65 18.41 2.28
C SER A 1 -13.12 17.02 1.93
N GLN A 2 -12.37 16.37 2.82
CA GLN A 2 -11.78 15.04 2.58
C GLN A 2 -12.83 13.92 2.53
N ASP A 3 -14.01 14.18 3.04
CA ASP A 3 -15.13 13.23 3.15
C ASP A 3 -16.15 13.33 2.02
N GLY A 4 -15.86 14.13 0.99
CA GLY A 4 -16.75 14.28 -0.18
C GLY A 4 -18.02 15.08 0.08
N LYS A 5 -18.39 15.32 1.32
CA LYS A 5 -19.65 16.01 1.69
C LYS A 5 -19.74 17.48 1.27
N GLY A 6 -18.61 18.10 0.88
CA GLY A 6 -18.61 19.46 0.34
C GLY A 6 -18.58 19.51 -1.19
N ALA A 7 -18.24 18.41 -1.87
CA ALA A 7 -18.17 18.36 -3.32
C ALA A 7 -19.56 18.34 -3.96
N ASP A 8 -20.49 17.60 -3.36
CA ASP A 8 -21.86 17.46 -3.90
C ASP A 8 -22.63 18.77 -3.91
N GLN A 9 -22.33 19.68 -2.96
CA GLN A 9 -22.99 20.98 -2.87
C GLN A 9 -22.55 21.96 -3.96
N TYR A 10 -21.35 21.74 -4.55
CA TYR A 10 -20.76 22.67 -5.53
C TYR A 10 -20.38 21.99 -6.85
N ASP A 11 -20.78 20.73 -7.05
CA ASP A 11 -20.42 19.93 -8.24
C ASP A 11 -18.90 19.91 -8.53
N LEU A 12 -18.11 19.87 -7.47
CA LEU A 12 -16.64 19.86 -7.57
C LEU A 12 -16.11 18.43 -7.72
N PRO A 13 -15.18 18.20 -8.65
CA PRO A 13 -14.52 16.89 -8.77
C PRO A 13 -13.69 16.58 -7.54
N ALA A 14 -13.30 15.31 -7.39
CA ALA A 14 -12.39 14.88 -6.35
C ALA A 14 -11.08 15.70 -6.40
N ALA A 15 -10.62 16.19 -5.24
CA ALA A 15 -9.41 17.00 -5.15
C ALA A 15 -8.16 16.19 -5.51
N SER A 16 -7.32 16.75 -6.37
CA SER A 16 -5.98 16.21 -6.61
C SER A 16 -5.08 16.48 -5.41
N TYR A 17 -4.28 15.50 -5.04
CA TYR A 17 -3.30 15.66 -3.95
C TYR A 17 -1.97 14.98 -4.32
N LYS A 18 -0.91 15.45 -3.68
CA LYS A 18 0.42 14.84 -3.73
C LYS A 18 1.04 14.93 -2.34
N LEU A 19 1.23 13.80 -1.70
CA LEU A 19 1.92 13.70 -0.42
C LEU A 19 3.19 12.88 -0.60
N THR A 20 4.32 13.57 -0.54
CA THR A 20 5.65 13.00 -0.63
C THR A 20 6.55 13.63 0.42
N TYR A 21 7.44 12.85 0.99
CA TYR A 21 8.42 13.28 1.97
C TYR A 21 9.73 12.53 1.75
N HIS A 22 10.86 13.17 1.99
CA HIS A 22 12.17 12.53 2.01
C HIS A 22 12.62 12.44 3.47
N ALA A 23 12.68 11.22 3.97
CA ALA A 23 13.07 10.94 5.34
C ALA A 23 14.58 11.13 5.55
N ASN A 24 14.98 11.31 6.81
CA ASN A 24 16.38 11.56 7.17
C ASN A 24 17.32 10.39 6.80
N ASN A 25 16.79 9.18 6.72
CA ASN A 25 17.52 7.99 6.27
C ASN A 25 17.57 7.83 4.74
N GLY A 26 17.17 8.86 3.97
CA GLY A 26 17.22 8.90 2.52
C GLY A 26 16.04 8.24 1.80
N ARG A 27 15.11 7.61 2.53
CA ARG A 27 13.92 6.98 1.92
C ARG A 27 12.87 8.01 1.56
N SER A 28 12.23 7.79 0.42
CA SER A 28 11.06 8.58 0.05
C SER A 28 9.80 7.94 0.62
N VAL A 29 8.94 8.77 1.22
CA VAL A 29 7.65 8.35 1.78
C VAL A 29 6.53 8.96 0.96
N TYR A 30 5.52 8.16 0.67
CA TYR A 30 4.37 8.58 -0.12
C TYR A 30 3.07 8.21 0.59
N SER A 31 2.04 9.05 0.40
CA SER A 31 0.66 8.65 0.65
C SER A 31 -0.11 8.68 -0.66
N PHE A 32 -0.85 7.62 -0.95
CA PHE A 32 -1.66 7.49 -2.14
C PHE A 32 -2.90 6.64 -1.89
N CYS A 33 -3.76 6.49 -2.92
CA CYS A 33 -5.00 5.70 -2.84
C CYS A 33 -5.85 6.09 -1.63
N MET A 34 -6.11 7.41 -1.46
CA MET A 34 -7.04 7.86 -0.44
C MET A 34 -8.45 7.36 -0.77
N CYS A 35 -9.03 6.61 0.15
CA CYS A 35 -10.36 6.02 0.07
C CYS A 35 -11.27 6.68 1.10
N PRO A 36 -11.99 7.77 0.74
CA PRO A 36 -12.96 8.39 1.63
C PRO A 36 -14.07 7.40 1.96
N GLY A 37 -14.50 7.35 3.22
CA GLY A 37 -15.54 6.45 3.67
C GLY A 37 -15.30 5.01 3.22
N GLY A 38 -14.10 4.49 3.49
CA GLY A 38 -13.62 3.22 2.97
C GLY A 38 -13.30 2.18 4.03
N PHE A 39 -12.74 1.08 3.55
CA PHE A 39 -12.36 -0.09 4.35
C PHE A 39 -10.91 -0.47 4.05
N VAL A 40 -10.23 -1.02 5.03
CA VAL A 40 -9.02 -1.81 4.80
C VAL A 40 -9.45 -3.27 4.66
N VAL A 41 -9.01 -3.91 3.59
CA VAL A 41 -9.39 -5.30 3.27
C VAL A 41 -8.19 -6.22 3.35
N ASN A 42 -8.41 -7.46 3.74
CA ASN A 42 -7.43 -8.51 3.56
C ASN A 42 -7.34 -8.85 2.07
N ALA A 43 -6.18 -8.61 1.48
CA ALA A 43 -5.88 -8.83 0.06
C ALA A 43 -4.91 -10.00 -0.16
N SER A 44 -4.74 -10.85 0.83
CA SER A 44 -3.84 -12.00 0.78
C SER A 44 -4.26 -13.00 -0.30
N SER A 45 -3.31 -13.51 -1.05
CA SER A 45 -3.52 -14.49 -2.11
C SER A 45 -2.70 -15.80 -1.91
N GLU A 46 -1.86 -15.83 -0.88
CA GLU A 46 -1.00 -16.95 -0.56
C GLU A 46 -1.22 -17.42 0.87
N PRO A 47 -1.14 -18.73 1.15
CA PRO A 47 -1.26 -19.25 2.51
C PRO A 47 -0.20 -18.65 3.44
N GLU A 48 -0.55 -18.45 4.70
CA GLU A 48 0.35 -17.96 5.76
C GLU A 48 1.08 -16.64 5.47
N ARG A 49 0.52 -15.85 4.53
CA ARG A 49 0.98 -14.52 4.17
C ARG A 49 -0.16 -13.54 4.29
N LEU A 50 0.14 -12.35 4.77
CA LEU A 50 -0.87 -11.33 4.97
C LEU A 50 -0.45 -10.03 4.32
N THR A 51 -1.31 -9.54 3.45
CA THR A 51 -1.24 -8.20 2.89
C THR A 51 -2.62 -7.55 2.91
N VAL A 52 -2.65 -6.24 3.02
CA VAL A 52 -3.88 -5.46 3.04
C VAL A 52 -3.92 -4.49 1.87
N ASN A 53 -5.12 -4.01 1.57
CA ASN A 53 -5.32 -2.90 0.62
C ASN A 53 -6.47 -2.02 1.10
N GLY A 54 -6.50 -0.77 0.67
CA GLY A 54 -7.59 0.16 0.93
C GLY A 54 -8.62 0.15 -0.20
N MET A 55 -9.90 0.27 0.14
CA MET A 55 -10.97 0.43 -0.83
C MET A 55 -12.11 1.26 -0.26
N SER A 56 -12.93 1.84 -1.13
CA SER A 56 -14.22 2.42 -0.77
C SER A 56 -15.33 1.92 -1.68
N ASN A 57 -16.54 1.85 -1.14
CA ASN A 57 -17.72 1.65 -1.95
C ASN A 57 -18.00 2.90 -2.81
N HIS A 58 -18.85 2.79 -3.80
CA HIS A 58 -19.21 3.89 -4.67
C HIS A 58 -19.82 5.08 -3.89
N ASP A 59 -20.60 4.80 -2.85
CA ASP A 59 -21.25 5.81 -1.99
C ASP A 59 -20.27 6.55 -1.07
N ARG A 60 -19.06 6.02 -0.85
CA ARG A 60 -18.01 6.59 0.02
C ARG A 60 -18.51 6.97 1.42
N ALA A 61 -19.50 6.21 1.94
CA ALA A 61 -20.25 6.54 3.16
C ALA A 61 -19.82 5.74 4.39
N ALA A 62 -18.76 4.95 4.31
CA ALA A 62 -18.26 4.21 5.47
C ALA A 62 -17.64 5.14 6.52
N LYS A 63 -17.51 4.62 7.74
CA LYS A 63 -17.16 5.38 8.95
C LYS A 63 -15.81 6.09 8.87
N ASN A 64 -14.79 5.42 8.34
CA ASN A 64 -13.42 5.93 8.27
C ASN A 64 -12.98 6.15 6.83
N SER A 65 -12.06 7.08 6.63
CA SER A 65 -11.24 7.14 5.41
C SER A 65 -9.92 6.39 5.65
N ASN A 66 -9.31 5.88 4.59
CA ASN A 66 -7.99 5.28 4.65
C ASN A 66 -7.10 5.74 3.50
N SER A 67 -5.82 5.52 3.64
CA SER A 67 -4.82 5.71 2.57
C SER A 67 -3.63 4.80 2.82
N ALA A 68 -2.94 4.41 1.76
CA ALA A 68 -1.66 3.73 1.88
C ALA A 68 -0.55 4.72 2.26
N ILE A 69 0.31 4.32 3.19
CA ILE A 69 1.55 5.01 3.51
C ILE A 69 2.69 4.05 3.22
N ILE A 70 3.50 4.40 2.26
CA ILE A 70 4.62 3.55 1.83
C ILE A 70 5.94 4.30 1.91
N ALA A 71 7.02 3.56 2.15
CA ALA A 71 8.38 4.03 2.02
C ALA A 71 9.10 3.27 0.91
N SER A 72 9.98 3.97 0.18
CA SER A 72 10.74 3.35 -0.89
C SER A 72 11.68 2.27 -0.35
N VAL A 73 11.74 1.17 -1.09
CA VAL A 73 12.74 0.11 -0.94
C VAL A 73 13.54 -0.03 -2.23
N THR A 74 14.76 -0.50 -2.15
CA THR A 74 15.67 -0.64 -3.27
C THR A 74 16.24 -2.06 -3.30
N PRO A 75 16.89 -2.49 -4.38
CA PRO A 75 17.52 -3.80 -4.42
C PRO A 75 18.52 -4.08 -3.28
N GLU A 76 19.12 -3.05 -2.69
CA GLU A 76 20.02 -3.16 -1.54
C GLU A 76 19.31 -3.63 -0.26
N ASP A 77 17.99 -3.52 -0.21
CA ASP A 77 17.15 -4.01 0.90
C ASP A 77 16.85 -5.51 0.79
N PHE A 78 17.13 -6.13 -0.36
CA PHE A 78 16.76 -7.51 -0.64
C PHE A 78 17.84 -8.49 -0.19
N ASP A 79 17.42 -9.65 0.32
CA ASP A 79 18.32 -10.74 0.62
C ASP A 79 18.66 -11.51 -0.69
N GLY A 80 19.74 -11.13 -1.35
CA GLY A 80 20.23 -11.74 -2.59
C GLY A 80 20.14 -10.82 -3.82
N ASN A 81 20.76 -11.25 -4.92
CA ASN A 81 20.91 -10.47 -6.16
C ASN A 81 20.25 -11.13 -7.38
N ASP A 82 19.49 -12.22 -7.18
CA ASP A 82 18.80 -12.88 -8.27
C ASP A 82 17.43 -12.21 -8.59
N ALA A 83 16.87 -12.56 -9.72
CA ALA A 83 15.63 -11.95 -10.23
C ALA A 83 14.42 -12.07 -9.29
N LEU A 84 14.41 -13.00 -8.34
CA LEU A 84 13.32 -13.22 -7.40
C LEU A 84 13.59 -12.67 -6.00
N ALA A 85 14.73 -12.01 -5.77
CA ALA A 85 15.09 -11.48 -4.45
C ALA A 85 14.04 -10.52 -3.89
N GLY A 86 13.50 -9.63 -4.74
CA GLY A 86 12.43 -8.72 -4.34
C GLY A 86 11.10 -9.42 -4.05
N VAL A 87 10.79 -10.52 -4.74
CA VAL A 87 9.61 -11.34 -4.42
C VAL A 87 9.75 -11.96 -3.04
N ARG A 88 10.91 -12.54 -2.75
CA ARG A 88 11.18 -13.11 -1.42
C ARG A 88 11.16 -12.05 -0.31
N PHE A 89 11.62 -10.83 -0.62
CA PHE A 89 11.52 -9.71 0.30
C PHE A 89 10.05 -9.40 0.65
N GLN A 90 9.16 -9.31 -0.32
CA GLN A 90 7.72 -9.12 -0.06
C GLN A 90 7.15 -10.27 0.76
N GLN A 91 7.41 -11.51 0.36
CA GLN A 91 6.93 -12.72 1.03
C GLN A 91 7.37 -12.76 2.50
N LYS A 92 8.63 -12.45 2.79
CA LYS A 92 9.18 -12.38 4.15
C LYS A 92 8.38 -11.45 5.06
N TRP A 93 8.01 -10.28 4.58
CA TRP A 93 7.27 -9.30 5.38
C TRP A 93 5.79 -9.65 5.47
N GLU A 94 5.20 -10.24 4.45
CA GLU A 94 3.84 -10.78 4.50
C GLU A 94 3.71 -11.94 5.51
N GLU A 95 4.72 -12.83 5.59
CA GLU A 95 4.81 -13.90 6.59
C GLU A 95 4.92 -13.35 8.01
N LYS A 96 5.74 -12.31 8.19
CA LYS A 96 5.84 -11.62 9.48
C LYS A 96 4.52 -10.96 9.87
N ALA A 97 3.81 -10.32 8.94
CA ALA A 97 2.51 -9.72 9.21
C ALA A 97 1.46 -10.79 9.55
N PHE A 98 1.47 -11.93 8.86
CA PHE A 98 0.61 -13.07 9.18
C PHE A 98 0.86 -13.60 10.60
N SER A 99 2.13 -13.79 10.95
CA SER A 99 2.54 -14.28 12.27
C SER A 99 2.18 -13.28 13.37
N GLU A 100 2.51 -12.00 13.21
CA GLU A 100 2.19 -10.93 14.17
C GLU A 100 0.67 -10.78 14.38
N GLY A 101 -0.09 -10.85 13.30
CA GLY A 101 -1.54 -10.81 13.29
C GLY A 101 -2.21 -12.12 13.71
N LYS A 102 -1.46 -13.21 13.93
CA LYS A 102 -2.00 -14.55 14.20
C LYS A 102 -3.04 -14.97 13.17
N GLY A 103 -2.72 -14.74 11.89
CA GLY A 103 -3.60 -14.99 10.76
C GLY A 103 -4.70 -13.93 10.54
N ARG A 104 -4.70 -12.85 11.30
CA ARG A 104 -5.63 -11.71 11.20
C ARG A 104 -4.87 -10.45 10.80
N ILE A 105 -5.57 -9.42 10.36
CA ILE A 105 -4.96 -8.12 10.05
C ILE A 105 -4.37 -7.52 11.33
N PRO A 106 -3.04 -7.38 11.45
CA PRO A 106 -2.45 -6.69 12.60
C PRO A 106 -2.78 -5.20 12.54
N VAL A 107 -3.21 -4.67 13.67
CA VAL A 107 -3.60 -3.26 13.84
C VAL A 107 -2.92 -2.66 15.04
N GLN A 108 -2.59 -1.36 14.93
CA GLN A 108 -1.88 -0.62 15.95
C GLN A 108 -2.23 0.86 15.85
N THR A 109 -2.22 1.60 16.98
CA THR A 109 -2.29 3.07 16.92
C THR A 109 -0.94 3.65 16.47
N LEU A 110 -0.97 4.83 15.86
CA LEU A 110 0.26 5.52 15.44
C LEU A 110 1.17 5.84 16.64
N LYS A 111 0.59 6.17 17.80
CA LYS A 111 1.35 6.39 19.03
C LYS A 111 2.15 5.14 19.39
N ASP A 112 1.47 4.01 19.54
CA ASP A 112 2.10 2.75 19.95
C ASP A 112 3.09 2.24 18.91
N PHE A 113 2.80 2.46 17.62
CA PHE A 113 3.76 2.16 16.54
C PHE A 113 5.08 2.91 16.71
N ARG A 114 5.03 4.20 17.07
CA ARG A 114 6.23 4.99 17.32
C ARG A 114 7.00 4.53 18.56
N GLU A 115 6.27 4.14 19.59
CA GLU A 115 6.84 3.65 20.83
C GLU A 115 7.27 2.19 20.76
N GLY A 116 6.94 1.48 19.66
CA GLY A 116 7.26 0.05 19.50
C GLY A 116 6.44 -0.85 20.43
N LYS A 117 5.26 -0.41 20.87
CA LYS A 117 4.38 -1.11 21.82
C LYS A 117 3.15 -1.68 21.12
N ILE A 118 2.65 -2.80 21.59
CA ILE A 118 1.37 -3.33 21.14
C ILE A 118 0.23 -2.46 21.71
N THR A 119 -0.72 -2.06 20.86
CA THR A 119 -1.94 -1.38 21.29
C THR A 119 -2.81 -2.34 22.10
N GLU A 120 -3.33 -1.91 23.22
CA GLU A 120 -4.19 -2.72 24.09
C GLU A 120 -5.68 -2.41 23.90
N SER A 121 -5.99 -1.17 23.49
CA SER A 121 -7.36 -0.72 23.23
C SER A 121 -7.40 0.43 22.25
N PHE A 122 -8.52 0.56 21.53
CA PHE A 122 -8.79 1.76 20.72
C PHE A 122 -9.53 2.80 21.55
N GLY A 123 -9.37 4.07 21.17
CA GLY A 123 -10.17 5.17 21.67
C GLY A 123 -11.51 5.30 20.92
N GLU A 124 -11.87 6.52 20.54
CA GLU A 124 -13.10 6.80 19.79
C GLU A 124 -13.08 6.22 18.36
N ILE A 125 -11.89 6.12 17.76
CA ILE A 125 -11.72 5.58 16.42
C ILE A 125 -11.45 4.08 16.53
N THR A 126 -12.23 3.30 15.80
CA THR A 126 -12.06 1.85 15.67
C THR A 126 -11.77 1.46 14.23
N PRO A 127 -11.02 0.37 13.98
CA PRO A 127 -10.70 -0.05 12.61
C PRO A 127 -11.97 -0.29 11.79
N ASN A 128 -11.94 0.11 10.52
CA ASN A 128 -12.97 -0.24 9.55
C ASN A 128 -12.35 -1.20 8.53
N THR A 129 -12.44 -2.50 8.82
CA THR A 129 -11.79 -3.55 8.03
C THR A 129 -12.80 -4.56 7.50
N LYS A 130 -12.51 -5.12 6.34
CA LYS A 130 -13.13 -6.36 5.86
C LYS A 130 -12.12 -7.49 6.08
N GLY A 131 -12.30 -8.20 7.16
CA GLY A 131 -11.40 -9.20 7.72
C GLY A 131 -11.26 -9.01 9.23
N LEU A 132 -10.93 -10.10 9.93
CA LEU A 132 -10.69 -10.05 11.37
C LEU A 132 -9.38 -9.32 11.64
N THR A 133 -9.35 -8.57 12.73
CA THR A 133 -8.17 -7.85 13.20
C THR A 133 -7.62 -8.46 14.49
N SER A 134 -6.34 -8.21 14.75
CA SER A 134 -5.73 -8.43 16.07
C SER A 134 -4.74 -7.31 16.36
N PHE A 135 -4.54 -7.00 17.64
CA PHE A 135 -3.47 -6.11 18.03
C PHE A 135 -2.12 -6.77 17.75
N GLY A 136 -1.21 -5.99 17.17
CA GLY A 136 0.15 -6.41 16.86
C GLY A 136 1.09 -5.22 16.78
N ASN A 137 2.39 -5.49 16.87
CA ASN A 137 3.41 -4.47 16.67
C ASN A 137 3.85 -4.46 15.20
N LEU A 138 3.36 -3.49 14.44
CA LEU A 138 3.66 -3.37 13.02
C LEU A 138 5.15 -3.10 12.71
N ARG A 139 5.94 -2.65 13.67
CA ARG A 139 7.39 -2.57 13.48
C ARG A 139 8.04 -3.96 13.30
N ASN A 140 7.42 -5.02 13.82
CA ASN A 140 7.86 -6.40 13.57
C ASN A 140 7.57 -6.88 12.15
N CYS A 141 6.67 -6.19 11.44
CA CYS A 141 6.22 -6.52 10.08
C CYS A 141 6.91 -5.70 8.99
N LEU A 142 7.83 -4.80 9.34
CA LEU A 142 8.50 -3.88 8.44
C LEU A 142 10.00 -3.81 8.76
N PRO A 143 10.86 -3.54 7.77
CA PRO A 143 12.24 -3.15 8.05
C PRO A 143 12.26 -1.90 8.94
N GLU A 144 13.18 -1.86 9.90
CA GLU A 144 13.28 -0.70 10.82
C GLU A 144 13.45 0.64 10.10
N PRO A 145 14.30 0.78 9.04
CA PRO A 145 14.41 2.05 8.32
C PRO A 145 13.12 2.46 7.59
N VAL A 146 12.27 1.50 7.21
CA VAL A 146 10.94 1.76 6.63
C VAL A 146 9.99 2.30 7.69
N SER A 147 9.98 1.69 8.88
CA SER A 147 9.16 2.11 10.02
C SER A 147 9.49 3.53 10.48
N GLU A 148 10.79 3.87 10.55
CA GLU A 148 11.25 5.21 10.86
C GLU A 148 10.81 6.23 9.82
N ALA A 149 11.04 5.94 8.54
CA ALA A 149 10.64 6.81 7.44
C ALA A 149 9.14 7.08 7.42
N ILE A 150 8.31 6.05 7.63
CA ILE A 150 6.85 6.19 7.75
C ILE A 150 6.48 7.12 8.92
N SER A 151 7.11 6.95 10.08
CA SER A 151 6.86 7.80 11.25
C SER A 151 7.15 9.27 10.98
N GLU A 152 8.26 9.57 10.32
CA GLU A 152 8.63 10.93 9.89
C GLU A 152 7.66 11.47 8.84
N GLY A 153 7.33 10.66 7.84
CA GLY A 153 6.40 11.02 6.77
C GLY A 153 5.02 11.39 7.30
N MET A 154 4.48 10.63 8.25
CA MET A 154 3.20 10.94 8.89
C MET A 154 3.20 12.31 9.60
N GLN A 155 4.29 12.66 10.29
CA GLN A 155 4.45 13.96 10.91
C GLN A 155 4.48 15.09 9.87
N TYR A 156 5.17 14.88 8.75
CA TYR A 156 5.23 15.86 7.68
C TYR A 156 3.89 16.05 6.98
N PHE A 157 3.16 14.96 6.73
CA PHE A 157 1.87 15.00 6.05
C PHE A 157 0.80 15.75 6.84
N ASP A 158 0.90 15.77 8.17
CA ASP A 158 0.02 16.58 9.02
C ASP A 158 0.11 18.09 8.74
N LYS A 159 1.26 18.58 8.26
CA LYS A 159 1.42 19.97 7.82
C LYS A 159 0.61 20.28 6.55
N LYS A 160 0.28 19.26 5.77
CA LYS A 160 -0.49 19.37 4.53
C LYS A 160 -1.96 19.04 4.73
N ILE A 161 -2.25 18.01 5.50
CA ILE A 161 -3.58 17.53 5.82
C ILE A 161 -3.65 17.36 7.34
N LYS A 162 -4.23 18.36 8.00
CA LYS A 162 -4.33 18.39 9.46
C LYS A 162 -5.07 17.16 10.00
N GLY A 163 -4.50 16.54 11.04
CA GLY A 163 -5.02 15.32 11.64
C GLY A 163 -4.42 14.03 11.07
N PHE A 164 -3.51 14.13 10.09
CA PHE A 164 -2.84 12.96 9.54
C PHE A 164 -1.92 12.26 10.57
N ASN A 165 -1.45 13.03 11.55
CA ASN A 165 -0.51 12.60 12.57
C ASN A 165 -1.16 12.42 13.96
N ARG A 166 -2.46 12.18 14.04
CA ARG A 166 -3.13 11.94 15.33
C ARG A 166 -2.55 10.69 15.98
N GLU A 167 -2.41 10.72 17.30
CA GLU A 167 -1.90 9.58 18.08
C GLU A 167 -2.80 8.34 17.97
N ASP A 168 -4.11 8.54 17.85
CA ASP A 168 -5.14 7.51 17.70
C ASP A 168 -5.41 7.09 16.25
N THR A 169 -4.62 7.58 15.27
CA THR A 169 -4.66 7.07 13.90
C THR A 169 -4.36 5.57 13.90
N ILE A 170 -5.24 4.79 13.24
CA ILE A 170 -5.10 3.34 13.19
C ILE A 170 -4.25 2.96 11.97
N LEU A 171 -3.20 2.23 12.21
CA LEU A 171 -2.38 1.57 11.20
C LEU A 171 -2.85 0.13 11.07
N CYS A 172 -2.99 -0.32 9.83
CA CYS A 172 -3.29 -1.70 9.47
C CYS A 172 -2.15 -2.22 8.59
N GLY A 173 -1.59 -3.33 8.91
CA GLY A 173 -0.42 -3.81 8.19
C GLY A 173 -0.65 -5.12 7.45
N ILE A 174 0.16 -5.32 6.47
CA ILE A 174 1.01 -4.42 5.70
C ILE A 174 0.54 -4.36 4.25
N GLU A 175 0.74 -3.25 3.56
CA GLU A 175 0.56 -3.22 2.10
C GLU A 175 1.91 -3.46 1.43
N ALA A 176 2.21 -4.74 1.13
CA ALA A 176 3.49 -5.16 0.58
C ALA A 176 3.54 -5.14 -0.96
N ARG A 177 2.39 -5.01 -1.63
CA ARG A 177 2.26 -5.19 -3.08
C ARG A 177 1.89 -3.90 -3.80
N THR A 178 2.66 -2.84 -3.57
CA THR A 178 2.43 -1.53 -4.20
C THR A 178 2.96 -1.47 -5.63
N SER A 179 4.08 -2.14 -5.89
CA SER A 179 4.70 -2.24 -7.22
C SER A 179 5.33 -3.61 -7.36
N SER A 180 5.42 -4.09 -8.61
CA SER A 180 6.14 -5.34 -8.87
C SER A 180 7.62 -5.20 -8.52
N PRO A 181 8.19 -6.13 -7.75
CA PRO A 181 9.60 -6.12 -7.38
C PRO A 181 10.50 -6.61 -8.51
N LEU A 182 9.94 -7.02 -9.64
CA LEU A 182 10.65 -7.51 -10.81
C LEU A 182 10.00 -6.99 -12.09
N ARG A 183 10.72 -7.12 -13.21
CA ARG A 183 10.19 -6.89 -14.54
C ARG A 183 10.36 -8.15 -15.38
N ILE A 184 9.26 -8.61 -15.99
CA ILE A 184 9.31 -9.71 -16.95
C ILE A 184 9.69 -9.11 -18.29
N GLU A 185 10.84 -9.50 -18.86
CA GLU A 185 11.31 -8.97 -20.13
C GLU A 185 10.36 -9.31 -21.26
N ARG A 186 10.23 -8.37 -22.21
CA ARG A 186 9.46 -8.51 -23.44
C ARG A 186 10.13 -7.73 -24.58
N ASP A 187 9.94 -8.18 -25.79
CA ASP A 187 10.47 -7.53 -26.99
C ASP A 187 9.63 -6.33 -27.45
N GLN A 188 9.92 -5.78 -28.64
CA GLN A 188 9.16 -4.67 -29.21
C GLN A 188 7.74 -5.05 -29.62
N GLY A 189 7.47 -6.33 -29.87
CA GLY A 189 6.15 -6.90 -30.11
C GLY A 189 5.40 -7.27 -28.84
N PHE A 190 5.96 -6.92 -27.65
CA PHE A 190 5.44 -7.22 -26.33
C PHE A 190 5.47 -8.71 -25.93
N GLU A 191 6.07 -9.59 -26.75
CA GLU A 191 6.21 -11.01 -26.42
C GLU A 191 7.44 -11.24 -25.53
N SER A 192 7.30 -12.11 -24.53
CA SER A 192 8.42 -12.51 -23.68
C SER A 192 9.34 -13.50 -24.41
N ASN A 193 10.41 -13.94 -23.74
CA ASN A 193 11.26 -15.03 -24.22
C ASN A 193 10.53 -16.40 -24.30
N ILE A 194 9.31 -16.48 -23.77
CA ILE A 194 8.43 -17.66 -23.89
C ILE A 194 7.32 -17.29 -24.86
N LYS A 195 7.29 -18.01 -25.99
CA LYS A 195 6.33 -17.75 -27.06
C LYS A 195 4.88 -17.85 -26.58
N GLY A 196 4.06 -16.89 -26.97
CA GLY A 196 2.65 -16.79 -26.60
C GLY A 196 2.40 -16.14 -25.24
N ILE A 197 3.44 -15.67 -24.53
CA ILE A 197 3.32 -14.95 -23.27
C ILE A 197 3.64 -13.49 -23.46
N TYR A 198 2.66 -12.63 -23.13
CA TYR A 198 2.71 -11.17 -23.31
C TYR A 198 2.59 -10.44 -21.97
N PRO A 199 3.70 -10.23 -21.25
CA PRO A 199 3.69 -9.56 -19.95
C PRO A 199 3.21 -8.12 -20.07
N CYS A 200 2.26 -7.71 -19.22
CA CYS A 200 1.77 -6.33 -19.23
C CYS A 200 1.33 -5.86 -17.84
N GLY A 201 1.19 -4.55 -17.69
CA GLY A 201 0.67 -3.89 -16.51
C GLY A 201 1.58 -3.92 -15.30
N GLU A 202 0.99 -3.82 -14.12
CA GLU A 202 1.71 -3.68 -12.85
C GLU A 202 2.44 -4.95 -12.46
N GLY A 203 1.78 -6.10 -12.47
CA GLY A 203 2.39 -7.36 -12.04
C GLY A 203 3.61 -7.77 -12.86
N ALA A 204 3.67 -7.36 -14.14
CA ALA A 204 4.82 -7.57 -15.02
C ALA A 204 5.91 -6.49 -14.92
N GLY A 205 5.71 -5.47 -14.08
CA GLY A 205 6.70 -4.42 -13.83
C GLY A 205 6.73 -3.27 -14.85
N PHE A 206 5.67 -3.08 -15.64
CA PHE A 206 5.60 -2.02 -16.68
C PHE A 206 4.79 -0.80 -16.26
N ALA A 207 4.04 -0.87 -15.17
CA ALA A 207 3.21 0.22 -14.68
C ALA A 207 3.08 0.17 -13.16
N GLY A 208 2.86 1.33 -12.52
CA GLY A 208 2.69 1.44 -11.06
C GLY A 208 1.34 2.05 -10.66
N GLY A 209 0.39 2.21 -11.57
CA GLY A 209 -0.91 2.79 -11.28
C GLY A 209 -2.02 2.21 -12.16
N ILE A 210 -3.27 2.34 -11.72
CA ILE A 210 -4.46 1.76 -12.37
C ILE A 210 -4.53 2.16 -13.84
N THR A 211 -4.48 3.45 -14.14
CA THR A 211 -4.59 3.96 -15.52
C THR A 211 -3.40 3.54 -16.37
N SER A 212 -2.17 3.64 -15.85
CA SER A 212 -0.98 3.25 -16.60
C SER A 212 -0.93 1.76 -16.88
N ALA A 213 -1.38 0.92 -15.94
CA ALA A 213 -1.49 -0.53 -16.15
C ALA A 213 -2.54 -0.87 -17.23
N ALA A 214 -3.69 -0.20 -17.20
CA ALA A 214 -4.71 -0.36 -18.23
C ALA A 214 -4.22 0.09 -19.61
N MET A 215 -3.51 1.21 -19.70
CA MET A 215 -2.91 1.70 -20.95
C MET A 215 -1.88 0.73 -21.52
N ASP A 216 -1.04 0.15 -20.68
CA ASP A 216 -0.05 -0.84 -21.10
C ASP A 216 -0.74 -2.11 -21.63
N GLY A 217 -1.75 -2.61 -20.92
CA GLY A 217 -2.56 -3.75 -21.37
C GLY A 217 -3.25 -3.50 -22.71
N ILE A 218 -3.80 -2.28 -22.95
CA ILE A 218 -4.40 -1.90 -24.22
C ILE A 218 -3.36 -1.92 -25.35
N LYS A 219 -2.16 -1.39 -25.13
CA LYS A 219 -1.08 -1.41 -26.13
C LYS A 219 -0.68 -2.83 -26.51
N VAL A 220 -0.55 -3.72 -25.54
CA VAL A 220 -0.25 -5.13 -25.77
C VAL A 220 -1.37 -5.80 -26.59
N ALA A 221 -2.63 -5.58 -26.20
CA ALA A 221 -3.77 -6.13 -26.92
C ALA A 221 -3.83 -5.62 -28.39
N GLN A 222 -3.58 -4.33 -28.61
CA GLN A 222 -3.53 -3.75 -29.96
C GLN A 222 -2.42 -4.38 -30.83
N ALA A 223 -1.25 -4.62 -30.25
CA ALA A 223 -0.16 -5.29 -30.98
C ALA A 223 -0.55 -6.71 -31.40
N LEU A 224 -1.27 -7.45 -30.56
CA LEU A 224 -1.71 -8.82 -30.85
C LEU A 224 -2.74 -8.92 -31.98
N VAL A 225 -3.58 -7.90 -32.17
CA VAL A 225 -4.61 -7.91 -33.23
C VAL A 225 -4.16 -7.27 -34.54
N THR A 226 -2.96 -6.68 -34.54
CA THR A 226 -2.40 -5.99 -35.73
C THR A 226 -1.43 -6.91 -36.51
N VAL A 227 -1.18 -8.12 -36.03
CA VAL A 227 -0.30 -9.12 -36.66
C VAL A 227 -1.07 -9.96 -37.66
#